data_a69dc78aefe6f3c73104791266c285ce
#
_entry.id   a69dc78aefe6f3c73104791266c285ce
#
_cell.length_a   1.000
_cell.length_b   1.000
_cell.length_c   1.000
_cell.angle_alpha   90.00
_cell.angle_beta   90.00
_cell.angle_gamma   90.00
#
_symmetry.space_group_name_H-M   'P 1'
#
loop_
_entity.id
_entity.type
_entity.pdbx_description
1 polymer ?
#
loop_
_entity_poly.entity_id
_entity_poly.type
_entity_poly.pdbx_seq_one_letter_code
_entity_poly.pdbx_strand_id
1 'polypeptide(L)'
;MIYGHWALVFNLFTVAVLAFFFANLFVSIVFWSVKNRIENYTVSTRKSLLWLCVLTPWIIALFATIFFSSIVQSGATFLWLTTLAHWHHPDIFYFINWHSISIIVFFSFSLYMAIKSIVVAYKSYHQIHLLRTLASRKSHSVFIIDSSIPTAFTGGVINPACFISTGLMEQLDPNDIEIIIQHELAHLHYKDPLKKWIFSFLSSYFAPYVKANLKSMMAINMEQAADSFFVKNQQQAHNAASTLVRFTKLAAKYTIHNQYESELLVNFCGQSIEQRVLQLLNDTQLKPFPMNMALLGLIVLAVVSTTSIDSLHHGIEMLFQH
;
A
#
# COMPACT_ATOMS: atom_id res chain seq x y z
N MET A 1 -32.36 21.78 -1.84
CA MET A 1 -32.46 21.21 -3.19
C MET A 1 -31.52 21.95 -4.11
N ILE A 2 -30.75 21.23 -4.93
CA ILE A 2 -29.95 21.78 -6.03
C ILE A 2 -30.47 21.16 -7.34
N TYR A 3 -30.44 21.95 -8.41
CA TYR A 3 -30.89 21.54 -9.74
C TYR A 3 -29.78 21.71 -10.78
N GLY A 4 -29.87 20.96 -11.89
CA GLY A 4 -29.00 21.10 -13.05
C GLY A 4 -27.60 20.53 -12.85
N HIS A 5 -26.58 21.15 -13.44
CA HIS A 5 -25.20 20.63 -13.49
C HIS A 5 -24.59 20.30 -12.11
N TRP A 6 -24.87 21.12 -11.09
CA TRP A 6 -24.39 20.84 -9.73
C TRP A 6 -25.04 19.63 -9.09
N ALA A 7 -26.32 19.43 -9.34
CA ALA A 7 -27.02 18.21 -8.89
C ALA A 7 -26.40 16.96 -9.51
N LEU A 8 -26.13 17.01 -10.81
CA LEU A 8 -25.44 15.94 -11.54
C LEU A 8 -24.07 15.64 -10.94
N VAL A 9 -23.26 16.67 -10.64
CA VAL A 9 -21.95 16.49 -10.04
C VAL A 9 -22.06 15.78 -8.68
N PHE A 10 -22.96 16.19 -7.80
CA PHE A 10 -23.17 15.54 -6.50
C PHE A 10 -23.68 14.10 -6.62
N ASN A 11 -24.58 13.84 -7.56
CA ASN A 11 -25.05 12.48 -7.84
C ASN A 11 -23.89 11.59 -8.37
N LEU A 12 -23.03 12.09 -9.23
CA LEU A 12 -21.83 11.38 -9.70
C LEU A 12 -20.85 11.08 -8.54
N PHE A 13 -20.70 11.99 -7.56
CA PHE A 13 -19.94 11.69 -6.35
C PHE A 13 -20.56 10.56 -5.53
N THR A 14 -21.89 10.50 -5.43
CA THR A 14 -22.58 9.37 -4.76
C THR A 14 -22.28 8.05 -5.48
N VAL A 15 -22.36 8.04 -6.82
CA VAL A 15 -21.98 6.88 -7.65
C VAL A 15 -20.53 6.45 -7.36
N ALA A 16 -19.59 7.42 -7.35
CA ALA A 16 -18.18 7.14 -7.04
C ALA A 16 -18.00 6.51 -5.66
N VAL A 17 -18.68 7.02 -4.64
CA VAL A 17 -18.61 6.52 -3.27
C VAL A 17 -19.17 5.10 -3.17
N LEU A 18 -20.34 4.83 -3.79
CA LEU A 18 -20.93 3.50 -3.82
C LEU A 18 -20.03 2.49 -4.53
N ALA A 19 -19.54 2.85 -5.73
CA ALA A 19 -18.64 2.01 -6.50
C ALA A 19 -17.34 1.72 -5.72
N PHE A 20 -16.79 2.72 -5.04
CA PHE A 20 -15.62 2.59 -4.20
C PHE A 20 -15.83 1.57 -3.07
N PHE A 21 -16.90 1.70 -2.30
CA PHE A 21 -17.20 0.78 -1.19
C PHE A 21 -17.49 -0.63 -1.67
N PHE A 22 -18.25 -0.78 -2.76
CA PHE A 22 -18.50 -2.10 -3.35
C PHE A 22 -17.20 -2.78 -3.78
N ALA A 23 -16.36 -2.07 -4.55
CA ALA A 23 -15.08 -2.59 -5.00
C ALA A 23 -14.12 -2.88 -3.82
N ASN A 24 -14.12 -2.04 -2.78
CA ASN A 24 -13.32 -2.25 -1.58
C ASN A 24 -13.72 -3.53 -0.83
N LEU A 25 -15.03 -3.75 -0.66
CA LEU A 25 -15.54 -4.97 -0.05
C LEU A 25 -15.18 -6.21 -0.88
N PHE A 26 -15.41 -6.16 -2.19
CA PHE A 26 -15.08 -7.26 -3.10
C PHE A 26 -13.58 -7.60 -3.07
N VAL A 27 -12.71 -6.59 -3.22
CA VAL A 27 -11.26 -6.76 -3.14
C VAL A 27 -10.85 -7.34 -1.79
N SER A 28 -11.48 -6.91 -0.69
CA SER A 28 -11.20 -7.45 0.64
C SER A 28 -11.51 -8.94 0.74
N ILE A 29 -12.64 -9.39 0.18
CA ILE A 29 -13.04 -10.80 0.15
C ILE A 29 -12.08 -11.62 -0.71
N VAL A 30 -11.78 -11.14 -1.93
CA VAL A 30 -10.83 -11.81 -2.85
C VAL A 30 -9.45 -11.89 -2.22
N PHE A 31 -8.93 -10.77 -1.68
CA PHE A 31 -7.64 -10.75 -1.00
C PHE A 31 -7.57 -11.77 0.14
N TRP A 32 -8.61 -11.83 0.98
CA TRP A 32 -8.67 -12.79 2.07
C TRP A 32 -8.61 -14.24 1.59
N SER A 33 -9.27 -14.54 0.46
CA SER A 33 -9.31 -15.88 -0.13
C SER A 33 -7.98 -16.29 -0.79
N VAL A 34 -7.22 -15.32 -1.35
CA VAL A 34 -6.02 -15.64 -2.16
C VAL A 34 -4.69 -15.28 -1.49
N LYS A 35 -4.69 -14.57 -0.34
CA LYS A 35 -3.47 -14.04 0.30
C LYS A 35 -2.36 -15.08 0.49
N ASN A 36 -2.70 -16.32 0.90
CA ASN A 36 -1.73 -17.40 1.11
C ASN A 36 -1.16 -17.94 -0.22
N ARG A 37 -1.87 -17.78 -1.34
CA ARG A 37 -1.42 -18.21 -2.66
C ARG A 37 -0.52 -17.19 -3.34
N ILE A 38 -0.58 -15.93 -2.91
CA ILE A 38 0.25 -14.84 -3.45
C ILE A 38 1.74 -15.14 -3.23
N GLU A 39 2.10 -15.82 -2.15
CA GLU A 39 3.48 -16.18 -1.82
C GLU A 39 4.14 -17.11 -2.84
N ASN A 40 3.35 -17.83 -3.64
CA ASN A 40 3.85 -18.76 -4.69
C ASN A 40 4.34 -18.04 -5.96
N TYR A 41 4.24 -16.70 -6.02
CA TYR A 41 4.66 -15.90 -7.17
C TYR A 41 5.94 -15.13 -6.90
N THR A 42 6.57 -14.62 -7.96
CA THR A 42 7.77 -13.78 -7.84
C THR A 42 7.51 -12.52 -7.00
N VAL A 43 8.53 -12.03 -6.29
CA VAL A 43 8.45 -10.81 -5.46
C VAL A 43 7.92 -9.62 -6.23
N SER A 44 8.36 -9.44 -7.48
CA SER A 44 7.87 -8.36 -8.36
C SER A 44 6.36 -8.48 -8.59
N THR A 45 5.88 -9.68 -8.92
CA THR A 45 4.45 -9.95 -9.11
C THR A 45 3.64 -9.71 -7.84
N ARG A 46 4.12 -10.19 -6.68
CA ARG A 46 3.46 -9.97 -5.39
C ARG A 46 3.27 -8.48 -5.12
N LYS A 47 4.31 -7.68 -5.31
CA LYS A 47 4.24 -6.20 -5.17
C LYS A 47 3.20 -5.60 -6.11
N SER A 48 3.19 -6.04 -7.38
CA SER A 48 2.22 -5.54 -8.37
C SER A 48 0.77 -5.90 -8.00
N LEU A 49 0.52 -7.14 -7.54
CA LEU A 49 -0.81 -7.56 -7.09
C LEU A 49 -1.28 -6.78 -5.85
N LEU A 50 -0.39 -6.52 -4.89
CA LEU A 50 -0.71 -5.70 -3.72
C LEU A 50 -1.04 -4.25 -4.09
N TRP A 51 -0.31 -3.65 -5.04
CA TRP A 51 -0.64 -2.34 -5.58
C TRP A 51 -1.99 -2.36 -6.29
N LEU A 52 -2.26 -3.39 -7.09
CA LEU A 52 -3.56 -3.54 -7.76
C LEU A 52 -4.69 -3.60 -6.72
N CYS A 53 -4.54 -4.38 -5.64
CA CYS A 53 -5.55 -4.45 -4.58
C CYS A 53 -5.91 -3.06 -4.01
N VAL A 54 -4.92 -2.22 -3.67
CA VAL A 54 -5.21 -0.92 -3.04
C VAL A 54 -5.67 0.15 -4.03
N LEU A 55 -5.34 0.01 -5.32
CA LEU A 55 -5.75 0.94 -6.38
C LEU A 55 -7.12 0.59 -6.98
N THR A 56 -7.51 -0.69 -6.97
CA THR A 56 -8.77 -1.15 -7.59
C THR A 56 -10.00 -0.35 -7.15
N PRO A 57 -10.27 -0.08 -5.86
CA PRO A 57 -11.44 0.70 -5.47
C PRO A 57 -11.50 2.09 -6.12
N TRP A 58 -10.35 2.75 -6.24
CA TRP A 58 -10.22 4.07 -6.88
C TRP A 58 -10.44 4.01 -8.38
N ILE A 59 -9.87 3.00 -9.04
CA ILE A 59 -10.02 2.80 -10.49
C ILE A 59 -11.49 2.51 -10.83
N ILE A 60 -12.16 1.65 -10.04
CA ILE A 60 -13.57 1.31 -10.24
C ILE A 60 -14.48 2.52 -9.99
N ALA A 61 -14.22 3.29 -8.93
CA ALA A 61 -14.96 4.53 -8.65
C ALA A 61 -14.84 5.53 -9.81
N LEU A 62 -13.64 5.74 -10.32
CA LEU A 62 -13.39 6.61 -11.48
C LEU A 62 -14.11 6.09 -12.73
N PHE A 63 -13.98 4.79 -13.02
CA PHE A 63 -14.63 4.17 -14.17
C PHE A 63 -16.16 4.31 -14.10
N ALA A 64 -16.77 3.99 -12.95
CA ALA A 64 -18.21 4.13 -12.75
C ALA A 64 -18.66 5.58 -12.95
N THR A 65 -17.93 6.55 -12.41
CA THR A 65 -18.25 7.98 -12.58
C THR A 65 -18.23 8.40 -14.04
N ILE A 66 -17.20 8.00 -14.80
CA ILE A 66 -17.09 8.31 -16.24
C ILE A 66 -18.21 7.62 -17.01
N PHE A 67 -18.49 6.35 -16.70
CA PHE A 67 -19.55 5.59 -17.37
C PHE A 67 -20.92 6.22 -17.18
N PHE A 68 -21.32 6.55 -15.95
CA PHE A 68 -22.61 7.21 -15.66
C PHE A 68 -22.68 8.62 -16.25
N SER A 69 -21.58 9.39 -16.18
CA SER A 69 -21.51 10.71 -16.82
C SER A 69 -21.74 10.62 -18.34
N SER A 70 -21.16 9.61 -18.98
CA SER A 70 -21.31 9.40 -20.43
C SER A 70 -22.73 9.01 -20.81
N ILE A 71 -23.42 8.20 -20.01
CA ILE A 71 -24.82 7.82 -20.23
C ILE A 71 -25.73 9.04 -20.12
N VAL A 72 -25.57 9.86 -19.09
CA VAL A 72 -26.39 11.06 -18.87
C VAL A 72 -26.20 12.08 -20.01
N GLN A 73 -24.97 12.23 -20.54
CA GLN A 73 -24.67 13.20 -21.58
C GLN A 73 -25.07 12.72 -22.99
N SER A 74 -24.98 11.41 -23.29
CA SER A 74 -25.19 10.88 -24.63
C SER A 74 -26.66 10.82 -25.05
N GLY A 75 -27.60 11.09 -24.12
CA GLY A 75 -29.02 10.92 -24.43
C GLY A 75 -29.26 9.57 -25.11
N ALA A 76 -30.35 8.98 -25.07
CA ALA A 76 -30.83 7.65 -25.53
C ALA A 76 -30.18 6.94 -26.76
N THR A 77 -28.95 7.25 -27.15
CA THR A 77 -28.26 6.62 -28.31
C THR A 77 -27.92 5.14 -28.07
N PHE A 78 -27.88 4.69 -26.80
CA PHE A 78 -27.69 3.28 -26.43
C PHE A 78 -28.78 2.82 -25.44
N LEU A 79 -29.99 2.61 -25.94
CA LEU A 79 -31.16 2.20 -25.16
C LEU A 79 -30.92 1.00 -24.21
N TRP A 80 -30.07 0.04 -24.61
CA TRP A 80 -29.73 -1.12 -23.77
C TRP A 80 -28.79 -0.78 -22.59
N LEU A 81 -27.99 0.28 -22.69
CA LEU A 81 -27.14 0.76 -21.59
C LEU A 81 -27.96 1.51 -20.53
N THR A 82 -29.01 2.21 -20.94
CA THR A 82 -29.90 2.92 -20.02
C THR A 82 -30.73 1.96 -19.17
N THR A 83 -31.00 0.74 -19.63
CA THR A 83 -31.67 -0.30 -18.84
C THR A 83 -30.75 -0.93 -17.79
N LEU A 84 -29.41 -0.88 -17.99
CA LEU A 84 -28.42 -1.43 -17.06
C LEU A 84 -27.95 -0.43 -15.99
N ALA A 85 -28.18 0.86 -16.22
CA ALA A 85 -27.73 1.94 -15.34
C ALA A 85 -28.78 3.04 -15.29
N HIS A 86 -29.90 2.75 -14.63
CA HIS A 86 -31.02 3.69 -14.49
C HIS A 86 -30.84 4.52 -13.22
N TRP A 87 -30.60 5.82 -13.38
CA TRP A 87 -30.55 6.76 -12.26
C TRP A 87 -31.77 7.67 -12.31
N HIS A 88 -32.67 7.52 -11.33
CA HIS A 88 -33.84 8.37 -11.24
C HIS A 88 -33.43 9.78 -10.83
N HIS A 89 -33.83 10.78 -11.59
CA HIS A 89 -33.63 12.21 -11.31
C HIS A 89 -32.15 12.64 -11.18
N PRO A 90 -31.29 12.45 -12.21
CA PRO A 90 -29.89 12.88 -12.16
C PRO A 90 -29.74 14.39 -11.97
N ASP A 91 -30.75 15.17 -12.35
CA ASP A 91 -30.76 16.65 -12.30
C ASP A 91 -31.25 17.23 -10.97
N ILE A 92 -31.58 16.40 -9.99
CA ILE A 92 -32.08 16.83 -8.68
C ILE A 92 -31.20 16.21 -7.59
N PHE A 93 -30.76 17.05 -6.64
CA PHE A 93 -30.01 16.60 -5.47
C PHE A 93 -30.59 17.20 -4.18
N TYR A 94 -30.87 16.33 -3.21
CA TYR A 94 -31.42 16.71 -1.91
C TYR A 94 -30.29 16.72 -0.86
N PHE A 95 -30.15 17.81 -0.08
CA PHE A 95 -29.14 17.89 0.98
C PHE A 95 -29.45 17.04 2.22
N ILE A 96 -30.73 16.78 2.49
CA ILE A 96 -31.15 15.96 3.63
C ILE A 96 -31.57 14.61 3.08
N ASN A 97 -30.59 13.82 2.64
CA ASN A 97 -30.78 12.47 2.15
C ASN A 97 -29.49 11.67 2.39
N TRP A 98 -29.57 10.35 2.36
CA TRP A 98 -28.45 9.43 2.52
C TRP A 98 -27.30 9.70 1.53
N HIS A 99 -27.58 10.22 0.32
CA HIS A 99 -26.59 10.64 -0.68
C HIS A 99 -25.61 11.68 -0.09
N SER A 100 -26.15 12.75 0.48
CA SER A 100 -25.32 13.81 1.09
C SER A 100 -24.54 13.29 2.29
N ILE A 101 -25.16 12.45 3.13
CA ILE A 101 -24.52 11.86 4.31
C ILE A 101 -23.32 11.01 3.85
N SER A 102 -23.51 10.16 2.84
CA SER A 102 -22.43 9.29 2.32
C SER A 102 -21.24 10.09 1.78
N ILE A 103 -21.52 11.16 1.02
CA ILE A 103 -20.49 12.07 0.50
C ILE A 103 -19.74 12.75 1.66
N ILE A 104 -20.46 13.36 2.61
CA ILE A 104 -19.87 14.08 3.75
C ILE A 104 -19.00 13.13 4.58
N VAL A 105 -19.51 11.93 4.91
CA VAL A 105 -18.74 10.93 5.68
C VAL A 105 -17.48 10.51 4.92
N PHE A 106 -17.58 10.20 3.62
CA PHE A 106 -16.45 9.78 2.82
C PHE A 106 -15.38 10.87 2.70
N PHE A 107 -15.78 12.11 2.40
CA PHE A 107 -14.83 13.22 2.28
C PHE A 107 -14.22 13.62 3.63
N SER A 108 -15.00 13.63 4.72
CA SER A 108 -14.48 13.90 6.06
C SER A 108 -13.47 12.86 6.50
N PHE A 109 -13.75 11.57 6.25
CA PHE A 109 -12.82 10.48 6.50
C PHE A 109 -11.56 10.60 5.63
N SER A 110 -11.72 10.91 4.33
CA SER A 110 -10.60 11.08 3.41
C SER A 110 -9.72 12.25 3.81
N LEU A 111 -10.31 13.38 4.20
CA LEU A 111 -9.59 14.55 4.69
C LEU A 111 -8.81 14.22 5.97
N TYR A 112 -9.45 13.54 6.92
CA TYR A 112 -8.79 13.09 8.15
C TYR A 112 -7.58 12.18 7.84
N MET A 113 -7.73 11.21 6.93
CA MET A 113 -6.62 10.33 6.53
C MET A 113 -5.52 11.06 5.79
N ALA A 114 -5.87 12.03 4.93
CA ALA A 114 -4.90 12.87 4.23
C ALA A 114 -4.08 13.72 5.22
N ILE A 115 -4.74 14.41 6.16
CA ILE A 115 -4.07 15.20 7.19
C ILE A 115 -3.13 14.31 8.02
N LYS A 116 -3.62 13.16 8.51
CA LYS A 116 -2.81 12.20 9.26
C LYS A 116 -1.58 11.75 8.47
N SER A 117 -1.76 11.44 7.18
CA SER A 117 -0.68 11.00 6.29
C SER A 117 0.35 12.11 6.06
N ILE A 118 -0.09 13.36 5.85
CA ILE A 118 0.79 14.53 5.69
C ILE A 118 1.58 14.79 6.99
N VAL A 119 0.94 14.71 8.16
CA VAL A 119 1.61 14.88 9.45
C VAL A 119 2.71 13.83 9.65
N VAL A 120 2.46 12.57 9.27
CA VAL A 120 3.48 11.51 9.33
C VAL A 120 4.64 11.81 8.39
N ALA A 121 4.36 12.23 7.15
CA ALA A 121 5.40 12.61 6.18
C ALA A 121 6.23 13.82 6.66
N TYR A 122 5.58 14.83 7.23
CA TYR A 122 6.23 16.01 7.78
C TYR A 122 7.15 15.68 8.97
N LYS A 123 6.66 14.87 9.92
CA LYS A 123 7.47 14.38 11.04
C LYS A 123 8.69 13.59 10.57
N SER A 124 8.49 12.68 9.61
CA SER A 124 9.59 11.92 9.00
C SER A 124 10.61 12.84 8.32
N TYR A 125 10.14 13.82 7.56
CA TYR A 125 11.01 14.82 6.93
C TYR A 125 11.86 15.57 7.96
N HIS A 126 11.24 16.07 9.02
CA HIS A 126 11.94 16.82 10.07
C HIS A 126 12.98 15.97 10.80
N GLN A 127 12.63 14.73 11.17
CA GLN A 127 13.55 13.77 11.80
C GLN A 127 14.76 13.46 10.90
N ILE A 128 14.54 13.18 9.64
CA ILE A 128 15.61 12.89 8.68
C ILE A 128 16.48 14.12 8.42
N HIS A 129 15.88 15.31 8.35
CA HIS A 129 16.66 16.55 8.23
C HIS A 129 17.57 16.76 9.44
N LEU A 130 17.06 16.56 10.66
CA LEU A 130 17.86 16.66 11.87
C LEU A 130 18.99 15.62 11.89
N LEU A 131 18.70 14.38 11.55
CA LEU A 131 19.73 13.33 11.48
C LEU A 131 20.83 13.66 10.47
N ARG A 132 20.48 14.25 9.32
CA ARG A 132 21.49 14.69 8.33
C ARG A 132 22.39 15.82 8.82
N THR A 133 21.90 16.71 9.66
CA THR A 133 22.73 17.81 10.22
C THR A 133 23.69 17.31 11.29
N LEU A 134 23.32 16.22 12.01
CA LEU A 134 24.12 15.63 13.07
C LEU A 134 25.08 14.53 12.57
N ALA A 135 24.82 13.95 11.41
CA ALA A 135 25.57 12.84 10.85
C ALA A 135 26.75 13.32 10.01
N SER A 136 27.85 12.57 10.03
CA SER A 136 28.96 12.75 9.09
C SER A 136 28.63 12.11 7.74
N ARG A 137 28.98 12.79 6.64
CA ARG A 137 28.67 12.32 5.29
C ARG A 137 29.76 11.37 4.80
N LYS A 138 29.41 10.10 4.53
CA LYS A 138 30.31 9.11 3.94
C LYS A 138 30.31 9.17 2.40
N SER A 139 29.13 9.32 1.79
CA SER A 139 28.94 9.46 0.34
C SER A 139 27.71 10.33 0.05
N HIS A 140 27.34 10.47 -1.25
CA HIS A 140 26.23 11.34 -1.64
C HIS A 140 24.89 11.03 -0.93
N SER A 141 24.64 9.76 -0.63
CA SER A 141 23.36 9.29 -0.03
C SER A 141 23.54 8.50 1.27
N VAL A 142 24.75 8.30 1.76
CA VAL A 142 25.08 7.51 2.96
C VAL A 142 25.65 8.42 4.03
N PHE A 143 25.05 8.38 5.22
CA PHE A 143 25.40 9.17 6.39
C PHE A 143 25.78 8.26 7.55
N ILE A 144 26.80 8.64 8.32
CA ILE A 144 27.24 7.95 9.51
C ILE A 144 26.71 8.70 10.73
N ILE A 145 25.98 7.99 11.60
CA ILE A 145 25.47 8.51 12.87
C ILE A 145 26.41 8.05 13.96
N ASP A 146 26.83 8.95 14.82
CA ASP A 146 27.57 8.61 16.03
C ASP A 146 26.61 8.01 17.08
N SER A 147 26.58 6.68 17.11
CA SER A 147 25.74 5.89 18.01
C SER A 147 26.36 4.52 18.21
N SER A 148 26.48 4.11 19.49
CA SER A 148 26.95 2.77 19.87
C SER A 148 25.94 1.65 19.57
N ILE A 149 24.66 2.00 19.35
CA ILE A 149 23.62 1.04 18.98
C ILE A 149 23.79 0.67 17.51
N PRO A 150 23.99 -0.63 17.17
CA PRO A 150 24.17 -1.06 15.79
C PRO A 150 22.89 -0.92 15.01
N THR A 151 22.84 0.08 14.14
CA THR A 151 21.66 0.37 13.31
C THR A 151 22.06 0.72 11.88
N ALA A 152 21.24 0.28 10.94
CA ALA A 152 21.25 0.75 9.56
C ALA A 152 19.80 0.93 9.12
N PHE A 153 19.47 2.01 8.44
CA PHE A 153 18.14 2.23 7.90
C PHE A 153 18.12 3.28 6.80
N THR A 154 17.14 3.16 5.93
CA THR A 154 16.80 4.16 4.92
C THR A 154 15.53 4.90 5.35
N GLY A 155 15.62 6.23 5.44
CA GLY A 155 14.51 7.07 5.88
C GLY A 155 14.31 8.31 5.01
N GLY A 156 13.11 8.92 5.15
CA GLY A 156 12.68 10.12 4.44
C GLY A 156 11.76 9.84 3.26
N VAL A 157 10.54 10.37 3.32
CA VAL A 157 9.56 10.27 2.22
C VAL A 157 10.00 11.13 1.04
N ILE A 158 10.44 12.36 1.33
CA ILE A 158 11.01 13.31 0.38
C ILE A 158 12.51 13.36 0.63
N ASN A 159 13.32 13.16 -0.41
CA ASN A 159 14.77 13.08 -0.32
C ASN A 159 15.27 12.02 0.69
N PRO A 160 15.03 10.73 0.43
CA PRO A 160 15.46 9.68 1.34
C PRO A 160 16.99 9.59 1.43
N ALA A 161 17.49 9.09 2.56
CA ALA A 161 18.92 8.86 2.80
C ALA A 161 19.13 7.57 3.58
N CYS A 162 20.28 6.94 3.38
CA CYS A 162 20.75 5.79 4.14
C CYS A 162 21.58 6.28 5.34
N PHE A 163 21.31 5.72 6.51
CA PHE A 163 22.00 6.02 7.76
C PHE A 163 22.60 4.74 8.35
N ILE A 164 23.84 4.82 8.83
CA ILE A 164 24.58 3.72 9.44
C ILE A 164 25.22 4.23 10.70
N SER A 165 25.15 3.47 11.80
CA SER A 165 25.79 3.85 13.05
C SER A 165 27.27 3.45 13.11
N THR A 166 28.06 4.20 13.89
CA THR A 166 29.44 3.83 14.26
C THR A 166 29.47 2.46 14.97
N GLY A 167 28.52 2.20 15.87
CA GLY A 167 28.41 0.91 16.57
C GLY A 167 28.15 -0.29 15.66
N LEU A 168 27.49 -0.11 14.50
CA LEU A 168 27.38 -1.16 13.49
C LEU A 168 28.73 -1.40 12.79
N MET A 169 29.44 -0.33 12.46
CA MET A 169 30.73 -0.40 11.75
C MET A 169 31.83 -1.04 12.60
N GLU A 170 31.75 -0.91 13.92
CA GLU A 170 32.71 -1.48 14.86
C GLU A 170 32.47 -2.96 15.19
N GLN A 171 31.22 -3.43 15.01
CA GLN A 171 30.79 -4.77 15.47
C GLN A 171 30.62 -5.79 14.34
N LEU A 172 30.68 -5.37 13.08
CA LEU A 172 30.55 -6.25 11.93
C LEU A 172 31.78 -6.14 11.01
N ASP A 173 32.04 -7.22 10.29
CA ASP A 173 33.09 -7.26 9.29
C ASP A 173 32.81 -6.30 8.12
N PRO A 174 33.86 -5.73 7.47
CA PRO A 174 33.70 -4.82 6.35
C PRO A 174 32.80 -5.37 5.21
N ASN A 175 32.86 -6.67 4.94
CA ASN A 175 32.02 -7.32 3.94
C ASN A 175 30.54 -7.32 4.33
N ASP A 176 30.23 -7.55 5.61
CA ASP A 176 28.87 -7.50 6.10
C ASP A 176 28.30 -6.07 6.04
N ILE A 177 29.14 -5.08 6.40
CA ILE A 177 28.77 -3.66 6.32
C ILE A 177 28.45 -3.27 4.87
N GLU A 178 29.27 -3.71 3.91
CA GLU A 178 29.02 -3.45 2.48
C GLU A 178 27.69 -4.05 2.02
N ILE A 179 27.38 -5.29 2.41
CA ILE A 179 26.09 -5.96 2.12
C ILE A 179 24.91 -5.17 2.69
N ILE A 180 25.04 -4.70 3.94
CA ILE A 180 24.00 -3.88 4.58
C ILE A 180 23.82 -2.54 3.85
N ILE A 181 24.93 -1.89 3.47
CA ILE A 181 24.87 -0.65 2.69
C ILE A 181 24.15 -0.87 1.35
N GLN A 182 24.47 -1.95 0.63
CA GLN A 182 23.81 -2.28 -0.64
C GLN A 182 22.32 -2.54 -0.47
N HIS A 183 21.93 -3.21 0.62
CA HIS A 183 20.52 -3.40 0.99
C HIS A 183 19.80 -2.07 1.21
N GLU A 184 20.40 -1.15 1.99
CA GLU A 184 19.81 0.16 2.25
C GLU A 184 19.76 1.05 0.99
N LEU A 185 20.78 0.95 0.13
CA LEU A 185 20.79 1.63 -1.16
C LEU A 185 19.72 1.07 -2.12
N ALA A 186 19.37 -0.22 -2.02
CA ALA A 186 18.24 -0.79 -2.77
C ALA A 186 16.92 -0.11 -2.40
N HIS A 187 16.65 0.15 -1.11
CA HIS A 187 15.46 0.91 -0.70
C HIS A 187 15.44 2.34 -1.27
N LEU A 188 16.60 2.99 -1.39
CA LEU A 188 16.73 4.29 -2.08
C LEU A 188 16.39 4.17 -3.57
N HIS A 189 17.00 3.18 -4.23
CA HIS A 189 16.79 2.91 -5.66
C HIS A 189 15.32 2.65 -5.98
N TYR A 190 14.67 1.81 -5.19
CA TYR A 190 13.24 1.48 -5.34
C TYR A 190 12.28 2.57 -4.84
N LYS A 191 12.77 3.63 -4.20
CA LYS A 191 11.98 4.67 -3.54
C LYS A 191 10.98 4.10 -2.53
N ASP A 192 11.40 3.10 -1.77
CA ASP A 192 10.53 2.36 -0.85
C ASP A 192 9.91 3.23 0.25
N PRO A 193 10.59 4.24 0.86
CA PRO A 193 9.94 5.12 1.84
C PRO A 193 8.72 5.84 1.28
N LEU A 194 8.79 6.36 0.05
CA LEU A 194 7.66 7.00 -0.63
C LEU A 194 6.55 5.99 -0.94
N LYS A 195 6.91 4.81 -1.48
CA LYS A 195 5.95 3.75 -1.79
C LYS A 195 5.25 3.23 -0.54
N LYS A 196 5.97 3.03 0.57
CA LYS A 196 5.40 2.65 1.87
C LYS A 196 4.39 3.70 2.36
N TRP A 197 4.70 4.97 2.20
CA TRP A 197 3.83 6.06 2.61
C TRP A 197 2.53 6.10 1.77
N ILE A 198 2.62 6.08 0.43
CA ILE A 198 1.45 6.06 -0.47
C ILE A 198 0.61 4.80 -0.21
N PHE A 199 1.25 3.63 -0.14
CA PHE A 199 0.57 2.37 0.12
C PHE A 199 -0.16 2.35 1.47
N SER A 200 0.46 2.94 2.50
CA SER A 200 -0.15 3.09 3.83
C SER A 200 -1.39 3.98 3.80
N PHE A 201 -1.37 5.06 3.01
CA PHE A 201 -2.52 5.94 2.80
C PHE A 201 -3.66 5.19 2.08
N LEU A 202 -3.38 4.59 0.93
CA LEU A 202 -4.39 3.86 0.15
C LEU A 202 -4.99 2.68 0.91
N SER A 203 -4.15 1.92 1.64
CA SER A 203 -4.62 0.80 2.46
C SER A 203 -5.48 1.23 3.66
N SER A 204 -5.48 2.51 4.04
CA SER A 204 -6.24 3.01 5.19
C SER A 204 -7.77 2.96 4.99
N TYR A 205 -8.21 2.82 3.76
CA TYR A 205 -9.62 2.67 3.40
C TYR A 205 -10.16 1.23 3.56
N PHE A 206 -9.28 0.26 3.81
CA PHE A 206 -9.66 -1.11 4.07
C PHE A 206 -9.94 -1.36 5.55
N ALA A 207 -10.71 -2.40 5.84
CA ALA A 207 -10.95 -2.85 7.22
C ALA A 207 -9.62 -3.10 7.95
N PRO A 208 -9.54 -2.88 9.28
CA PRO A 208 -8.28 -2.93 10.04
C PRO A 208 -7.47 -4.21 9.81
N TYR A 209 -8.12 -5.36 9.76
CA TYR A 209 -7.47 -6.64 9.52
C TYR A 209 -6.86 -6.74 8.11
N VAL A 210 -7.61 -6.36 7.07
CA VAL A 210 -7.14 -6.38 5.67
C VAL A 210 -5.98 -5.39 5.49
N LYS A 211 -6.13 -4.18 6.02
CA LYS A 211 -5.09 -3.14 6.04
C LYS A 211 -3.79 -3.65 6.66
N ALA A 212 -3.86 -4.30 7.82
CA ALA A 212 -2.68 -4.81 8.51
C ALA A 212 -1.95 -5.88 7.66
N ASN A 213 -2.70 -6.82 7.08
CA ASN A 213 -2.14 -7.85 6.21
C ASN A 213 -1.53 -7.27 4.93
N LEU A 214 -2.22 -6.35 4.25
CA LEU A 214 -1.72 -5.67 3.06
C LEU A 214 -0.39 -4.95 3.34
N LYS A 215 -0.30 -4.21 4.45
CA LYS A 215 0.91 -3.48 4.85
C LYS A 215 2.05 -4.44 5.21
N SER A 216 1.78 -5.49 5.97
CA SER A 216 2.76 -6.50 6.36
C SER A 216 3.33 -7.21 5.13
N MET A 217 2.46 -7.71 4.24
CA MET A 217 2.89 -8.37 3.00
C MET A 217 3.69 -7.42 2.10
N MET A 218 3.29 -6.15 1.95
CA MET A 218 4.04 -5.18 1.17
C MET A 218 5.42 -4.92 1.78
N ALA A 219 5.51 -4.77 3.11
CA ALA A 219 6.79 -4.57 3.80
C ALA A 219 7.74 -5.75 3.56
N ILE A 220 7.29 -6.99 3.79
CA ILE A 220 8.11 -8.20 3.55
C ILE A 220 8.58 -8.28 2.09
N ASN A 221 7.69 -8.00 1.12
CA ASN A 221 8.08 -8.04 -0.30
C ASN A 221 9.06 -6.92 -0.68
N MET A 222 9.05 -5.77 -0.01
CA MET A 222 10.05 -4.73 -0.20
C MET A 222 11.41 -5.16 0.35
N GLU A 223 11.44 -5.77 1.55
CA GLU A 223 12.66 -6.32 2.13
C GLU A 223 13.27 -7.42 1.25
N GLN A 224 12.46 -8.37 0.77
CA GLN A 224 12.92 -9.43 -0.14
C GLN A 224 13.45 -8.88 -1.47
N ALA A 225 12.85 -7.80 -1.98
CA ALA A 225 13.36 -7.13 -3.18
C ALA A 225 14.71 -6.44 -2.92
N ALA A 226 14.89 -5.83 -1.76
CA ALA A 226 16.15 -5.19 -1.36
C ALA A 226 17.24 -6.24 -1.12
N ASP A 227 16.93 -7.36 -0.47
CA ASP A 227 17.87 -8.47 -0.28
C ASP A 227 18.38 -9.04 -1.61
N SER A 228 17.50 -9.13 -2.60
CA SER A 228 17.83 -9.69 -3.92
C SER A 228 18.50 -8.68 -4.86
N PHE A 229 18.61 -7.41 -4.51
CA PHE A 229 19.03 -6.34 -5.40
C PHE A 229 20.47 -6.50 -5.92
N PHE A 230 21.37 -6.95 -5.06
CA PHE A 230 22.80 -7.13 -5.40
C PHE A 230 23.18 -8.60 -5.59
N VAL A 231 22.27 -9.54 -5.36
CA VAL A 231 22.52 -10.98 -5.48
C VAL A 231 22.47 -11.41 -6.94
N LYS A 232 23.61 -11.85 -7.48
CA LYS A 232 23.75 -12.34 -8.86
C LYS A 232 24.07 -13.83 -8.95
N ASN A 233 24.53 -14.42 -7.85
CA ASN A 233 24.92 -15.82 -7.77
C ASN A 233 24.65 -16.39 -6.37
N GLN A 234 24.72 -17.72 -6.25
CA GLN A 234 24.40 -18.43 -5.03
C GLN A 234 25.35 -18.08 -3.86
N GLN A 235 26.61 -17.81 -4.14
CA GLN A 235 27.57 -17.38 -3.10
C GLN A 235 27.17 -16.04 -2.49
N GLN A 236 26.74 -15.08 -3.30
CA GLN A 236 26.23 -13.78 -2.81
C GLN A 236 24.93 -13.95 -2.02
N ALA A 237 24.04 -14.88 -2.44
CA ALA A 237 22.85 -15.21 -1.70
C ALA A 237 23.17 -15.76 -0.28
N HIS A 238 24.12 -16.67 -0.18
CA HIS A 238 24.59 -17.21 1.10
C HIS A 238 25.21 -16.12 1.99
N ASN A 239 26.03 -15.25 1.42
CA ASN A 239 26.64 -14.15 2.15
C ASN A 239 25.56 -13.18 2.66
N ALA A 240 24.60 -12.79 1.82
CA ALA A 240 23.48 -11.93 2.21
C ALA A 240 22.64 -12.55 3.33
N ALA A 241 22.28 -13.83 3.21
CA ALA A 241 21.51 -14.55 4.22
C ALA A 241 22.28 -14.63 5.56
N SER A 242 23.59 -14.93 5.53
CA SER A 242 24.40 -15.00 6.75
C SER A 242 24.58 -13.63 7.41
N THR A 243 24.79 -12.56 6.61
CA THR A 243 24.86 -11.17 7.10
C THR A 243 23.54 -10.76 7.75
N LEU A 244 22.40 -11.08 7.11
CA LEU A 244 21.07 -10.80 7.66
C LEU A 244 20.87 -11.44 9.04
N VAL A 245 21.27 -12.70 9.21
CA VAL A 245 21.21 -13.41 10.48
C VAL A 245 22.15 -12.79 11.52
N ARG A 246 23.40 -12.45 11.15
CA ARG A 246 24.36 -11.79 12.05
C ARG A 246 23.86 -10.42 12.52
N PHE A 247 23.41 -9.60 11.58
CA PHE A 247 22.85 -8.27 11.89
C PHE A 247 21.66 -8.36 12.83
N THR A 248 20.73 -9.29 12.56
CA THR A 248 19.55 -9.48 13.41
C THR A 248 19.91 -9.94 14.83
N LYS A 249 20.84 -10.89 14.95
CA LYS A 249 21.33 -11.33 16.26
C LYS A 249 21.99 -10.19 17.03
N LEU A 250 22.75 -9.34 16.32
CA LEU A 250 23.39 -8.16 16.87
C LEU A 250 22.33 -7.16 17.36
N ALA A 251 21.36 -6.80 16.53
CA ALA A 251 20.29 -5.86 16.87
C ALA A 251 19.45 -6.35 18.05
N ALA A 252 19.16 -7.67 18.13
CA ALA A 252 18.40 -8.27 19.22
C ALA A 252 19.06 -8.10 20.59
N LYS A 253 20.41 -8.13 20.68
CA LYS A 253 21.14 -7.89 21.94
C LYS A 253 20.86 -6.50 22.53
N TYR A 254 20.67 -5.50 21.67
CA TYR A 254 20.41 -4.13 22.11
C TYR A 254 18.92 -3.86 22.38
N THR A 255 18.01 -4.63 21.76
CA THR A 255 16.55 -4.49 21.96
C THR A 255 16.11 -5.12 23.30
N ILE A 256 16.75 -6.19 23.76
CA ILE A 256 16.43 -6.88 25.03
C ILE A 256 16.62 -5.97 26.26
N HIS A 257 17.41 -4.93 26.16
CA HIS A 257 17.64 -3.98 27.25
C HIS A 257 16.46 -3.02 27.49
N ASN A 258 15.53 -2.88 26.54
CA ASN A 258 14.29 -2.09 26.64
C ASN A 258 13.07 -3.02 26.80
N GLN A 259 12.78 -3.42 28.03
CA GLN A 259 11.94 -4.55 28.45
C GLN A 259 10.44 -4.56 28.10
N TYR A 260 9.84 -3.55 27.46
CA TYR A 260 8.37 -3.47 27.32
C TYR A 260 7.77 -3.65 25.92
N GLU A 261 8.58 -3.76 24.86
CA GLU A 261 8.10 -3.97 23.48
C GLU A 261 8.58 -5.29 22.85
N SER A 262 9.26 -6.15 23.61
CA SER A 262 10.13 -7.20 23.05
C SER A 262 9.41 -8.42 22.47
N GLU A 263 8.31 -8.92 23.04
CA GLU A 263 7.72 -10.20 22.58
C GLU A 263 7.00 -10.12 21.25
N LEU A 264 6.22 -9.06 21.01
CA LEU A 264 5.52 -8.87 19.73
C LEU A 264 6.48 -8.51 18.59
N LEU A 265 7.50 -7.70 18.88
CA LEU A 265 8.53 -7.33 17.90
C LEU A 265 9.44 -8.52 17.55
N VAL A 266 9.86 -9.32 18.53
CA VAL A 266 10.72 -10.50 18.32
C VAL A 266 10.01 -11.57 17.49
N ASN A 267 8.73 -11.85 17.75
CA ASN A 267 7.97 -12.82 16.95
C ASN A 267 7.70 -12.33 15.53
N PHE A 268 7.40 -11.05 15.35
CA PHE A 268 7.16 -10.49 14.01
C PHE A 268 8.46 -10.35 13.20
N CYS A 269 9.54 -9.91 13.82
CA CYS A 269 10.87 -9.88 13.20
C CYS A 269 11.38 -11.30 12.87
N GLY A 270 11.17 -12.29 13.76
CA GLY A 270 11.63 -13.66 13.54
C GLY A 270 11.04 -14.31 12.30
N GLN A 271 9.70 -14.25 12.13
CA GLN A 271 9.03 -14.81 10.96
C GLN A 271 9.42 -14.12 9.66
N SER A 272 9.57 -12.78 9.68
CA SER A 272 9.98 -12.04 8.49
C SER A 272 11.41 -12.37 8.06
N ILE A 273 12.32 -12.65 8.99
CA ILE A 273 13.72 -13.01 8.71
C ILE A 273 13.79 -14.41 8.12
N GLU A 274 13.06 -15.37 8.68
CA GLU A 274 12.99 -16.73 8.12
C GLU A 274 12.54 -16.70 6.66
N GLN A 275 11.46 -15.98 6.37
CA GLN A 275 10.96 -15.84 4.99
C GLN A 275 11.97 -15.16 4.06
N ARG A 276 12.74 -14.18 4.53
CA ARG A 276 13.79 -13.49 3.76
C ARG A 276 14.96 -14.42 3.49
N VAL A 277 15.44 -15.14 4.51
CA VAL A 277 16.54 -16.12 4.39
C VAL A 277 16.14 -17.26 3.45
N LEU A 278 14.95 -17.84 3.61
CA LEU A 278 14.45 -18.87 2.72
C LEU A 278 14.32 -18.39 1.28
N GLN A 279 13.87 -17.15 1.06
CA GLN A 279 13.79 -16.56 -0.27
C GLN A 279 15.15 -16.38 -0.93
N LEU A 280 16.19 -16.01 -0.16
CA LEU A 280 17.56 -15.86 -0.66
C LEU A 280 18.21 -17.22 -1.01
N LEU A 281 17.95 -18.25 -0.20
CA LEU A 281 18.59 -19.55 -0.32
C LEU A 281 17.85 -20.51 -1.27
N ASN A 282 16.54 -20.33 -1.44
CA ASN A 282 15.76 -21.16 -2.34
C ASN A 282 15.91 -20.65 -3.77
N ASP A 283 16.58 -21.44 -4.59
CA ASP A 283 16.67 -21.27 -6.05
C ASP A 283 15.36 -21.71 -6.76
N THR A 284 14.23 -21.70 -6.04
CA THR A 284 12.94 -22.01 -6.63
C THR A 284 12.57 -20.93 -7.63
N GLN A 285 12.54 -21.28 -8.90
CA GLN A 285 12.05 -20.41 -9.96
C GLN A 285 10.54 -20.16 -9.77
N LEU A 286 10.20 -19.23 -8.91
CA LEU A 286 8.83 -18.76 -8.74
C LEU A 286 8.32 -18.21 -10.07
N LYS A 287 7.12 -18.62 -10.48
CA LYS A 287 6.52 -18.16 -11.74
C LYS A 287 5.89 -16.78 -11.55
N PRO A 288 5.94 -15.90 -12.55
CA PRO A 288 5.15 -14.67 -12.53
C PRO A 288 3.67 -15.01 -12.66
N PHE A 289 2.80 -14.25 -12.00
CA PHE A 289 1.37 -14.34 -12.22
C PHE A 289 1.02 -13.73 -13.59
N PRO A 290 0.15 -14.33 -14.39
CA PRO A 290 -0.28 -13.77 -15.66
C PRO A 290 -1.12 -12.50 -15.42
N MET A 291 -0.52 -11.34 -15.55
CA MET A 291 -1.18 -10.04 -15.29
C MET A 291 -2.43 -9.81 -16.13
N ASN A 292 -2.55 -10.49 -17.29
CA ASN A 292 -3.76 -10.46 -18.11
C ASN A 292 -4.99 -10.99 -17.36
N MET A 293 -4.82 -11.98 -16.47
CA MET A 293 -5.92 -12.48 -15.63
C MET A 293 -6.32 -11.46 -14.56
N ALA A 294 -5.35 -10.73 -13.99
CA ALA A 294 -5.65 -9.66 -13.05
C ALA A 294 -6.42 -8.52 -13.74
N LEU A 295 -6.00 -8.15 -14.95
CA LEU A 295 -6.68 -7.15 -15.75
C LEU A 295 -8.11 -7.58 -16.14
N LEU A 296 -8.29 -8.84 -16.56
CA LEU A 296 -9.60 -9.40 -16.83
C LEU A 296 -10.50 -9.36 -15.58
N GLY A 297 -9.96 -9.74 -14.42
CA GLY A 297 -10.69 -9.63 -13.15
C GLY A 297 -11.10 -8.20 -12.81
N LEU A 298 -10.25 -7.23 -13.10
CA LEU A 298 -10.55 -5.80 -12.92
C LEU A 298 -11.68 -5.34 -13.86
N ILE A 299 -11.66 -5.76 -15.13
CA ILE A 299 -12.72 -5.46 -16.11
C ILE A 299 -14.05 -6.06 -15.66
N VAL A 300 -14.06 -7.35 -15.26
CA VAL A 300 -15.26 -8.01 -14.76
C VAL A 300 -15.79 -7.28 -13.52
N LEU A 301 -14.93 -6.91 -12.59
CA LEU A 301 -15.33 -6.16 -11.40
C LEU A 301 -15.89 -4.79 -11.78
N ALA A 302 -15.32 -4.10 -12.77
CA ALA A 302 -15.83 -2.82 -13.23
C ALA A 302 -17.27 -2.96 -13.78
N VAL A 303 -17.50 -3.97 -14.63
CA VAL A 303 -18.84 -4.26 -15.18
C VAL A 303 -19.82 -4.62 -14.04
N VAL A 304 -19.46 -5.54 -13.16
CA VAL A 304 -20.32 -5.95 -12.04
C VAL A 304 -20.60 -4.77 -11.10
N SER A 305 -19.60 -3.96 -10.79
CA SER A 305 -19.79 -2.79 -9.93
C SER A 305 -20.76 -1.78 -10.55
N THR A 306 -20.60 -1.47 -11.85
CA THR A 306 -21.47 -0.48 -12.52
C THR A 306 -22.92 -0.95 -12.63
N THR A 307 -23.13 -2.24 -12.94
CA THR A 307 -24.49 -2.81 -13.02
C THR A 307 -25.15 -3.00 -11.65
N SER A 308 -24.36 -3.16 -10.59
CA SER A 308 -24.87 -3.31 -9.22
C SER A 308 -25.20 -2.00 -8.53
N ILE A 309 -24.72 -0.85 -9.03
CA ILE A 309 -24.95 0.46 -8.39
C ILE A 309 -26.43 0.79 -8.32
N ASP A 310 -27.17 0.54 -9.39
CA ASP A 310 -28.62 0.77 -9.46
C ASP A 310 -29.36 -0.06 -8.42
N SER A 311 -29.10 -1.36 -8.36
CA SER A 311 -29.69 -2.26 -7.36
C SER A 311 -29.33 -1.87 -5.92
N LEU A 312 -28.09 -1.43 -5.69
CA LEU A 312 -27.64 -0.94 -4.38
C LEU A 312 -28.32 0.36 -4.00
N HIS A 313 -28.47 1.28 -4.94
CA HIS A 313 -29.18 2.54 -4.74
C HIS A 313 -30.63 2.29 -4.30
N HIS A 314 -31.38 1.47 -5.05
CA HIS A 314 -32.74 1.11 -4.69
C HIS A 314 -32.86 0.35 -3.36
N GLY A 315 -31.91 -0.56 -3.06
CA GLY A 315 -31.85 -1.27 -1.79
C GLY A 315 -31.66 -0.32 -0.59
N ILE A 316 -30.82 0.70 -0.75
CA ILE A 316 -30.58 1.71 0.29
C ILE A 316 -31.82 2.62 0.43
N GLU A 317 -32.42 3.05 -0.67
CA GLU A 317 -33.65 3.87 -0.63
C GLU A 317 -34.77 3.18 0.13
N MET A 318 -34.98 1.88 -0.09
CA MET A 318 -36.02 1.11 0.66
C MET A 318 -35.73 1.08 2.17
N LEU A 319 -34.46 1.12 2.59
CA LEU A 319 -34.13 1.14 4.03
C LEU A 319 -34.33 2.51 4.70
N PHE A 320 -34.26 3.59 3.93
CA PHE A 320 -34.34 4.97 4.44
C PHE A 320 -35.70 5.67 4.15
N GLN A 321 -36.64 5.00 3.46
CA GLN A 321 -37.98 5.52 3.17
C GLN A 321 -38.99 5.22 4.30
N HIS A 322 -38.55 4.80 5.48
CA HIS A 322 -39.42 4.62 6.67
C HIS A 322 -39.23 5.74 7.67
#